data_a01c8a73a205fc011154a1e5ff43d67c
#
_entry.id   a01c8a73a205fc011154a1e5ff43d67c
#
_cell.length_a   1.000
_cell.length_b   1.000
_cell.length_c   1.000
_cell.angle_alpha   90.00
_cell.angle_beta   90.00
_cell.angle_gamma   90.00
#
_symmetry.space_group_name_H-M   'P 1'
#
loop_
_entity.id
_entity.type
_entity.pdbx_description
1 polymer ?
#
loop_
_entity_poly.entity_id
_entity_poly.type
_entity_poly.pdbx_seq_one_letter_code
_entity_poly.pdbx_strand_id
1 'polypeptide(L)'
;MMKAVQLCLSLAFLGIAAKPEFDAELAKRLGADERGMKMYVLCILKTGPKDAELKGKDRDEVFAGHFANIGRLADEGKLAVAGPFGKNDRSWRGLYIFNVPTVEEAEKLVVLDPAVKAGVFVYELTPWYGSAAMMTVTETHKRLQKPK
;
A
#
# COMPACT_ATOMS: atom_id res chain seq x y z
N MET A 1 -20.43 -65.23 -21.50
CA MET A 1 -20.64 -63.76 -21.18
C MET A 1 -19.38 -63.18 -20.58
N MET A 2 -18.54 -62.56 -21.39
CA MET A 2 -17.31 -61.91 -20.95
C MET A 2 -17.58 -60.42 -20.70
N LYS A 3 -17.42 -59.97 -19.47
CA LYS A 3 -17.52 -58.52 -19.12
C LYS A 3 -16.17 -57.86 -19.39
N ALA A 4 -16.14 -56.96 -20.35
CA ALA A 4 -14.99 -56.09 -20.61
C ALA A 4 -14.88 -55.06 -19.48
N VAL A 5 -13.75 -55.08 -18.77
CA VAL A 5 -13.39 -54.04 -17.78
C VAL A 5 -12.68 -52.96 -18.54
N GLN A 6 -13.32 -51.80 -18.66
CA GLN A 6 -12.80 -50.62 -19.31
C GLN A 6 -11.95 -49.84 -18.27
N LEU A 7 -10.64 -49.93 -18.42
CA LEU A 7 -9.66 -49.21 -17.55
C LEU A 7 -9.57 -47.74 -18.04
N CYS A 8 -10.25 -46.81 -17.34
CA CYS A 8 -10.09 -45.40 -17.56
C CYS A 8 -8.72 -44.92 -17.01
N LEU A 9 -7.76 -44.69 -17.89
CA LEU A 9 -6.49 -44.12 -17.56
C LEU A 9 -6.68 -42.58 -17.45
N SER A 10 -6.82 -42.08 -16.21
CA SER A 10 -6.86 -40.62 -15.95
C SER A 10 -5.42 -40.09 -16.03
N LEU A 11 -5.05 -39.44 -17.16
CA LEU A 11 -3.85 -38.63 -17.25
C LEU A 11 -4.02 -37.39 -16.38
N ALA A 12 -3.41 -37.39 -15.20
CA ALA A 12 -3.22 -36.15 -14.43
C ALA A 12 -2.16 -35.29 -15.13
N PHE A 13 -2.61 -34.24 -15.83
CA PHE A 13 -1.72 -33.19 -16.30
C PHE A 13 -1.20 -32.43 -15.08
N LEU A 14 -0.01 -32.74 -14.60
CA LEU A 14 0.77 -31.82 -13.75
C LEU A 14 1.16 -30.64 -14.63
N GLY A 15 0.38 -29.57 -14.59
CA GLY A 15 0.74 -28.30 -15.20
C GLY A 15 1.96 -27.75 -14.47
N ILE A 16 3.15 -27.90 -15.08
CA ILE A 16 4.33 -27.16 -14.67
C ILE A 16 4.00 -25.69 -14.97
N ALA A 17 3.72 -24.90 -13.90
CA ALA A 17 3.55 -23.47 -14.06
C ALA A 17 4.87 -22.90 -14.67
N ALA A 18 4.80 -22.41 -15.90
CA ALA A 18 5.94 -21.77 -16.53
C ALA A 18 6.39 -20.61 -15.64
N LYS A 19 7.71 -20.45 -15.48
CA LYS A 19 8.24 -19.25 -14.80
C LYS A 19 7.70 -18.02 -15.53
N PRO A 20 7.20 -16.99 -14.80
CA PRO A 20 6.77 -15.77 -15.44
C PRO A 20 7.94 -15.18 -16.25
N GLU A 21 7.66 -14.83 -17.50
CA GLU A 21 8.61 -14.15 -18.37
C GLU A 21 8.88 -12.74 -17.87
N PHE A 22 10.13 -12.25 -17.99
CA PHE A 22 10.49 -10.90 -17.60
C PHE A 22 9.83 -9.88 -18.53
N ASP A 23 9.06 -8.95 -17.93
CA ASP A 23 8.41 -7.84 -18.62
C ASP A 23 9.19 -6.54 -18.39
N ALA A 24 10.04 -6.20 -19.38
CA ALA A 24 10.91 -5.02 -19.32
C ALA A 24 10.12 -3.70 -19.29
N GLU A 25 9.00 -3.62 -20.02
CA GLU A 25 8.17 -2.42 -20.04
C GLU A 25 7.45 -2.19 -18.70
N LEU A 26 6.94 -3.26 -18.10
CA LEU A 26 6.36 -3.21 -16.77
C LEU A 26 7.41 -2.80 -15.72
N ALA A 27 8.59 -3.40 -15.75
CA ALA A 27 9.68 -3.07 -14.83
C ALA A 27 10.06 -1.59 -14.93
N LYS A 28 10.23 -1.06 -16.14
CA LYS A 28 10.51 0.35 -16.40
C LYS A 28 9.38 1.27 -15.89
N ARG A 29 8.13 0.94 -16.18
CA ARG A 29 6.96 1.72 -15.78
C ARG A 29 6.83 1.81 -14.27
N LEU A 30 7.11 0.73 -13.55
CA LEU A 30 7.05 0.69 -12.09
C LEU A 30 8.32 1.21 -11.40
N GLY A 31 9.38 1.51 -12.17
CA GLY A 31 10.67 1.96 -11.65
C GLY A 31 11.43 0.86 -10.90
N ALA A 32 11.26 -0.40 -11.36
CA ALA A 32 11.95 -1.55 -10.78
C ALA A 32 13.41 -1.61 -11.21
N ASP A 33 14.27 -2.05 -10.31
CA ASP A 33 15.63 -2.49 -10.63
C ASP A 33 15.64 -3.93 -11.18
N GLU A 34 16.83 -4.50 -11.40
CA GLU A 34 17.03 -5.85 -11.93
C GLU A 34 16.41 -6.96 -11.04
N ARG A 35 16.09 -6.67 -9.80
CA ARG A 35 15.45 -7.59 -8.84
C ARG A 35 13.95 -7.37 -8.72
N GLY A 36 13.36 -6.46 -9.49
CA GLY A 36 11.96 -6.08 -9.37
C GLY A 36 11.65 -5.20 -8.16
N MET A 37 12.68 -4.57 -7.60
CA MET A 37 12.60 -3.79 -6.36
C MET A 37 12.83 -2.30 -6.62
N LYS A 38 12.49 -1.46 -5.65
CA LYS A 38 12.84 -0.03 -5.63
C LYS A 38 12.88 0.53 -4.21
N MET A 39 13.47 1.71 -4.07
CA MET A 39 13.45 2.43 -2.81
C MET A 39 12.11 3.15 -2.61
N TYR A 40 11.66 3.11 -1.38
CA TYR A 40 10.51 3.84 -0.84
C TYR A 40 10.88 4.46 0.50
N VAL A 41 9.98 5.22 1.07
CA VAL A 41 10.04 5.63 2.47
C VAL A 41 8.81 5.08 3.20
N LEU A 42 9.05 4.23 4.18
CA LEU A 42 8.04 3.73 5.10
C LEU A 42 7.74 4.81 6.14
N CYS A 43 6.46 5.11 6.34
CA CYS A 43 5.99 6.04 7.36
C CYS A 43 5.02 5.33 8.29
N ILE A 44 5.34 5.31 9.58
CA ILE A 44 4.43 4.85 10.62
C ILE A 44 3.79 6.08 11.28
N LEU A 45 2.47 6.21 11.13
CA LEU A 45 1.69 7.19 11.86
C LEU A 45 1.37 6.63 13.25
N LYS A 46 1.65 7.40 14.28
CA LYS A 46 1.41 7.04 15.69
C LYS A 46 0.46 8.03 16.35
N THR A 47 -0.17 7.62 17.44
CA THR A 47 -1.03 8.51 18.22
C THR A 47 -0.25 9.75 18.65
N GLY A 48 -0.75 10.92 18.28
CA GLY A 48 -0.17 12.20 18.63
C GLY A 48 -0.69 12.79 19.92
N PRO A 49 -0.06 13.86 20.44
CA PRO A 49 -0.40 14.43 21.75
C PRO A 49 -1.80 15.03 21.81
N LYS A 50 -2.37 15.45 20.68
CA LYS A 50 -3.70 16.08 20.63
C LYS A 50 -4.81 15.12 20.20
N ASP A 51 -4.53 13.83 20.03
CA ASP A 51 -5.55 12.85 19.62
C ASP A 51 -6.73 12.77 20.56
N ALA A 52 -6.49 12.84 21.88
CA ALA A 52 -7.54 12.79 22.88
C ALA A 52 -8.33 14.11 23.03
N GLU A 53 -7.75 15.24 22.63
CA GLU A 53 -8.35 16.56 22.76
C GLU A 53 -9.36 16.84 21.64
N LEU A 54 -9.04 16.41 20.41
CA LEU A 54 -9.83 16.67 19.21
C LEU A 54 -11.03 15.73 19.15
N LYS A 55 -12.26 16.29 19.14
CA LYS A 55 -13.52 15.52 19.18
C LYS A 55 -14.59 16.13 18.28
N GLY A 56 -15.66 15.34 18.05
CA GLY A 56 -16.84 15.79 17.31
C GLY A 56 -16.49 16.28 15.92
N LYS A 57 -17.16 17.35 15.50
CA LYS A 57 -17.07 17.91 14.16
C LYS A 57 -15.64 18.27 13.73
N ASP A 58 -14.85 18.84 14.62
CA ASP A 58 -13.46 19.23 14.31
C ASP A 58 -12.61 18.00 13.98
N ARG A 59 -12.83 16.90 14.72
CA ARG A 59 -12.17 15.63 14.43
C ARG A 59 -12.59 15.06 13.08
N ASP A 60 -13.89 15.11 12.78
CA ASP A 60 -14.44 14.61 11.52
C ASP A 60 -13.86 15.39 10.32
N GLU A 61 -13.73 16.72 10.42
CA GLU A 61 -13.13 17.56 9.40
C GLU A 61 -11.65 17.24 9.18
N VAL A 62 -10.88 17.06 10.25
CA VAL A 62 -9.46 16.68 10.18
C VAL A 62 -9.30 15.33 9.48
N PHE A 63 -10.12 14.33 9.83
CA PHE A 63 -10.05 13.01 9.20
C PHE A 63 -10.55 13.02 7.76
N ALA A 64 -11.56 13.82 7.43
CA ALA A 64 -11.97 14.01 6.03
C ALA A 64 -10.81 14.56 5.20
N GLY A 65 -10.08 15.56 5.70
CA GLY A 65 -8.88 16.11 5.07
C GLY A 65 -7.74 15.09 4.96
N HIS A 66 -7.52 14.28 6.00
CA HIS A 66 -6.56 13.18 6.00
C HIS A 66 -6.83 12.17 4.89
N PHE A 67 -8.07 11.69 4.75
CA PHE A 67 -8.45 10.76 3.69
C PHE A 67 -8.35 11.38 2.30
N ALA A 68 -8.74 12.65 2.14
CA ALA A 68 -8.58 13.38 0.88
C ALA A 68 -7.10 13.50 0.49
N ASN A 69 -6.21 13.76 1.45
CA ASN A 69 -4.77 13.82 1.22
C ASN A 69 -4.18 12.47 0.79
N ILE A 70 -4.64 11.36 1.39
CA ILE A 70 -4.27 10.00 0.97
C ILE A 70 -4.64 9.78 -0.51
N GLY A 71 -5.89 10.09 -0.88
CA GLY A 71 -6.37 9.94 -2.26
C GLY A 71 -5.53 10.76 -3.25
N ARG A 72 -5.29 12.03 -2.94
CA ARG A 72 -4.48 12.92 -3.76
C ARG A 72 -3.05 12.39 -3.97
N LEU A 73 -2.38 11.98 -2.89
CA LEU A 73 -1.01 11.45 -2.97
C LEU A 73 -0.93 10.13 -3.76
N ALA A 74 -1.97 9.29 -3.65
CA ALA A 74 -2.08 8.06 -4.43
C ALA A 74 -2.29 8.36 -5.92
N ASP A 75 -3.15 9.33 -6.26
CA ASP A 75 -3.40 9.76 -7.64
C ASP A 75 -2.17 10.42 -8.28
N GLU A 76 -1.38 11.15 -7.50
CA GLU A 76 -0.10 11.71 -7.93
C GLU A 76 1.03 10.68 -8.04
N GLY A 77 0.78 9.41 -7.69
CA GLY A 77 1.79 8.34 -7.69
C GLY A 77 2.86 8.49 -6.61
N LYS A 78 2.65 9.36 -5.61
CA LYS A 78 3.57 9.60 -4.50
C LYS A 78 3.33 8.69 -3.29
N LEU A 79 2.19 7.99 -3.26
CA LEU A 79 1.81 7.07 -2.21
C LEU A 79 1.46 5.72 -2.85
N ALA A 80 2.28 4.70 -2.60
CA ALA A 80 2.07 3.36 -3.14
C ALA A 80 1.03 2.58 -2.33
N VAL A 81 1.10 2.69 -1.00
CA VAL A 81 0.21 1.98 -0.08
C VAL A 81 -0.12 2.88 1.11
N ALA A 82 -1.37 2.83 1.56
CA ALA A 82 -1.80 3.41 2.82
C ALA A 82 -2.83 2.49 3.49
N GLY A 83 -2.86 2.49 4.82
CA GLY A 83 -3.89 1.76 5.56
C GLY A 83 -3.74 1.90 7.06
N PRO A 84 -4.84 1.70 7.83
CA PRO A 84 -4.82 1.74 9.28
C PRO A 84 -4.25 0.44 9.86
N PHE A 85 -3.61 0.53 11.02
CA PHE A 85 -3.33 -0.63 11.86
C PHE A 85 -4.55 -1.01 12.68
N GLY A 86 -4.72 -2.29 12.95
CA GLY A 86 -5.60 -2.77 14.00
C GLY A 86 -5.10 -2.34 15.39
N LYS A 87 -5.93 -2.57 16.42
CA LYS A 87 -5.55 -2.27 17.82
C LYS A 87 -4.23 -2.95 18.17
N ASN A 88 -3.30 -2.16 18.74
CA ASN A 88 -1.97 -2.64 19.14
C ASN A 88 -1.45 -1.82 20.33
N ASP A 89 -0.42 -2.33 20.99
CA ASP A 89 0.24 -1.74 22.18
C ASP A 89 1.33 -0.71 21.83
N ARG A 90 1.63 -0.51 20.51
CA ARG A 90 2.67 0.39 20.01
C ARG A 90 2.17 1.79 19.69
N SER A 91 0.88 2.06 19.91
CA SER A 91 0.22 3.30 19.49
C SER A 91 0.29 3.57 17.98
N TRP A 92 0.51 2.54 17.16
CA TRP A 92 0.52 2.65 15.72
C TRP A 92 -0.90 2.82 15.20
N ARG A 93 -1.10 3.83 14.35
CA ARG A 93 -2.39 4.21 13.81
C ARG A 93 -2.51 3.90 12.33
N GLY A 94 -1.49 4.17 11.55
CA GLY A 94 -1.51 3.96 10.12
C GLY A 94 -0.13 3.77 9.51
N LEU A 95 -0.12 3.20 8.32
CA LEU A 95 1.05 2.99 7.50
C LEU A 95 0.92 3.79 6.21
N TYR A 96 1.98 4.49 5.81
CA TYR A 96 2.20 4.96 4.45
C TYR A 96 3.47 4.34 3.87
N ILE A 97 3.41 3.98 2.58
CA ILE A 97 4.60 3.66 1.78
C ILE A 97 4.69 4.75 0.71
N PHE A 98 5.57 5.73 0.94
CA PHE A 98 5.80 6.83 0.01
C PHE A 98 6.70 6.40 -1.14
N ASN A 99 6.27 6.65 -2.36
CA ASN A 99 7.06 6.47 -3.58
C ASN A 99 7.91 7.72 -3.85
N VAL A 100 8.85 7.96 -2.97
CA VAL A 100 9.85 9.03 -3.07
C VAL A 100 11.23 8.50 -2.71
N PRO A 101 12.32 9.07 -3.25
CA PRO A 101 13.66 8.52 -3.08
C PRO A 101 14.28 8.77 -1.71
N THR A 102 13.84 9.82 -0.99
CA THR A 102 14.48 10.24 0.26
C THR A 102 13.49 10.52 1.39
N VAL A 103 14.00 10.43 2.62
CA VAL A 103 13.23 10.74 3.84
C VAL A 103 12.79 12.22 3.83
N GLU A 104 13.64 13.12 3.36
CA GLU A 104 13.33 14.56 3.30
C GLU A 104 12.17 14.86 2.34
N GLU A 105 12.07 14.12 1.25
CA GLU A 105 10.91 14.24 0.35
C GLU A 105 9.63 13.68 0.97
N ALA A 106 9.73 12.54 1.66
CA ALA A 106 8.59 11.97 2.40
C ALA A 106 8.13 12.90 3.52
N GLU A 107 9.06 13.54 4.24
CA GLU A 107 8.74 14.49 5.29
C GLU A 107 7.94 15.68 4.76
N LYS A 108 8.31 16.23 3.61
CA LYS A 108 7.53 17.31 2.96
C LYS A 108 6.09 16.90 2.65
N LEU A 109 5.82 15.62 2.44
CA LEU A 109 4.48 15.11 2.16
C LEU A 109 3.69 14.84 3.44
N VAL A 110 4.32 14.19 4.44
CA VAL A 110 3.61 13.80 5.67
C VAL A 110 3.24 14.99 6.54
N VAL A 111 4.07 16.05 6.58
CA VAL A 111 3.76 17.28 7.35
C VAL A 111 2.58 18.06 6.77
N LEU A 112 2.20 17.78 5.51
CA LEU A 112 1.02 18.39 4.90
C LEU A 112 -0.29 17.67 5.28
N ASP A 113 -0.22 16.50 5.88
CA ASP A 113 -1.38 15.74 6.30
C ASP A 113 -2.15 16.50 7.40
N PRO A 114 -3.47 16.74 7.23
CA PRO A 114 -4.26 17.46 8.23
C PRO A 114 -4.25 16.84 9.63
N ALA A 115 -4.19 15.52 9.75
CA ALA A 115 -4.13 14.85 11.04
C ALA A 115 -2.76 15.00 11.72
N VAL A 116 -1.68 15.12 10.95
CA VAL A 116 -0.34 15.44 11.45
C VAL A 116 -0.28 16.91 11.86
N LYS A 117 -0.78 17.83 11.02
CA LYS A 117 -0.85 19.27 11.34
C LYS A 117 -1.65 19.54 12.60
N ALA A 118 -2.75 18.83 12.80
CA ALA A 118 -3.58 18.98 13.99
C ALA A 118 -2.98 18.32 15.24
N GLY A 119 -1.86 17.61 15.13
CA GLY A 119 -1.23 16.90 16.24
C GLY A 119 -1.99 15.64 16.70
N VAL A 120 -2.94 15.17 15.89
CA VAL A 120 -3.63 13.89 16.09
C VAL A 120 -2.69 12.72 15.83
N PHE A 121 -1.81 12.88 14.82
CA PHE A 121 -0.74 11.94 14.54
C PHE A 121 0.64 12.59 14.67
N VAL A 122 1.59 11.77 15.10
CA VAL A 122 3.03 11.93 14.88
C VAL A 122 3.51 10.83 13.97
N TYR A 123 4.72 10.94 13.40
CA TYR A 123 5.20 10.00 12.40
C TYR A 123 6.64 9.59 12.63
N GLU A 124 7.00 8.44 12.08
CA GLU A 124 8.37 7.95 11.96
C GLU A 124 8.61 7.59 10.50
N LEU A 125 9.73 8.03 9.93
CA LEU A 125 10.12 7.79 8.54
C LEU A 125 11.36 6.90 8.49
N THR A 126 11.35 5.89 7.62
CA THR A 126 12.47 4.95 7.44
C THR A 126 12.62 4.63 5.95
N PRO A 127 13.84 4.75 5.37
CA PRO A 127 14.08 4.26 4.01
C PRO A 127 13.78 2.76 3.95
N TRP A 128 13.10 2.33 2.89
CA TRP A 128 12.71 0.94 2.75
C TRP A 128 12.82 0.47 1.30
N TYR A 129 13.49 -0.66 1.12
CA TYR A 129 13.68 -1.30 -0.18
C TYR A 129 12.64 -2.41 -0.34
N GLY A 130 11.69 -2.21 -1.25
CA GLY A 130 10.54 -3.09 -1.42
C GLY A 130 10.21 -3.38 -2.88
N SER A 131 9.28 -4.30 -3.10
CA SER A 131 8.85 -4.67 -4.46
C SER A 131 8.27 -3.46 -5.20
N ALA A 132 8.73 -3.23 -6.43
CA ALA A 132 8.17 -2.20 -7.31
C ALA A 132 6.69 -2.49 -7.67
N ALA A 133 6.26 -3.74 -7.57
CA ALA A 133 4.87 -4.14 -7.81
C ALA A 133 3.86 -3.43 -6.89
N MET A 134 4.30 -2.87 -5.75
CA MET A 134 3.40 -2.06 -4.91
C MET A 134 2.85 -0.83 -5.61
N MET A 135 3.50 -0.35 -6.65
CA MET A 135 2.99 0.75 -7.48
C MET A 135 1.71 0.39 -8.25
N THR A 136 1.33 -0.89 -8.32
CA THR A 136 0.06 -1.34 -8.91
C THR A 136 -1.11 -1.34 -7.93
N VAL A 137 -0.84 -1.15 -6.62
CA VAL A 137 -1.87 -1.26 -5.57
C VAL A 137 -2.98 -0.24 -5.75
N THR A 138 -2.65 1.03 -6.03
CA THR A 138 -3.65 2.10 -6.18
C THR A 138 -4.65 1.80 -7.31
N GLU A 139 -4.16 1.40 -8.48
CA GLU A 139 -5.00 1.06 -9.64
C GLU A 139 -5.87 -0.16 -9.34
N THR A 140 -5.28 -1.20 -8.77
CA THR A 140 -6.00 -2.41 -8.40
C THR A 140 -7.05 -2.12 -7.32
N HIS A 141 -6.70 -1.32 -6.30
CA HIS A 141 -7.61 -0.94 -5.23
C HIS A 141 -8.86 -0.22 -5.74
N LYS A 142 -8.72 0.72 -6.68
CA LYS A 142 -9.86 1.41 -7.32
C LYS A 142 -10.85 0.45 -7.96
N ARG A 143 -10.38 -0.67 -8.50
CA ARG A 143 -11.21 -1.72 -9.10
C ARG A 143 -11.89 -2.64 -8.08
N LEU A 144 -11.41 -2.67 -6.84
CA LEU A 144 -12.00 -3.44 -5.75
C LEU A 144 -13.07 -2.67 -4.97
N GLN A 145 -13.12 -1.34 -5.14
CA GLN A 145 -14.13 -0.51 -4.51
C GLN A 145 -15.47 -0.65 -5.24
N LYS A 146 -16.56 -0.82 -4.46
CA LYS A 146 -17.92 -0.74 -5.04
C LYS A 146 -18.21 0.71 -5.46
N PRO A 147 -18.92 0.93 -6.57
CA PRO A 147 -19.42 2.26 -6.91
C PRO A 147 -20.26 2.82 -5.76
N LYS A 148 -20.07 4.11 -5.47
CA LYS A 148 -20.89 4.82 -4.47
C LYS A 148 -22.24 5.18 -5.07
#